data_e353f3d9911609710a19d3f34d2cc87f
#
_entry.id   e353f3d9911609710a19d3f34d2cc87f
#
_cell.length_a   1.000
_cell.length_b   1.000
_cell.length_c   1.000
_cell.angle_alpha   90.00
_cell.angle_beta   90.00
_cell.angle_gamma   90.00
#
_symmetry.space_group_name_H-M   'P 1'
#
loop_
_entity.id
_entity.type
_entity.pdbx_description
1 polymer ?
#
loop_
_entity_poly.entity_id
_entity_poly.type
_entity_poly.pdbx_seq_one_letter_code
_entity_poly.pdbx_strand_id
1 'polypeptide(L)'
;HPAMLATIGSAALLGIDAVPVQVEVNTGESGVPNLILVGLPDAAVKESEDRVFSALSNSGLRMPRTRTTINLAGSDLRKEGAIYDLPIALGILVATGQLICDHLTDYLIAGELSLSGATRPIKGGLAMAVLARELRRRAILLPPVAAQEAALVEGLLVYEITSLDQATRFLSGQLKLTPLTSPRGTATTVHRDHEPDFADIKGQQAVRRAVEVAVAGGHNLIMIGPPGSGKSMIAKRIPGIMPSPTLEEFLDILRIHSAAGQTMNGGLRFLQRPARAPHHTIADVGLLG
;
A
#
# COMPACT_ATOMS: atom_id res chain seq x y z
N HIS A 1 22.22 30.18 0.42
CA HIS A 1 21.73 29.71 1.73
C HIS A 1 20.94 28.45 1.47
N PRO A 2 21.19 27.31 2.19
CA PRO A 2 20.32 26.17 2.13
C PRO A 2 18.90 26.63 2.51
N ALA A 3 17.89 26.11 1.82
CA ALA A 3 16.50 26.34 2.19
C ALA A 3 16.29 25.76 3.59
N MET A 4 16.07 26.59 4.61
CA MET A 4 15.83 26.11 5.98
C MET A 4 14.50 25.36 6.14
N LEU A 5 13.64 25.45 5.14
CA LEU A 5 12.32 24.83 5.09
C LEU A 5 12.21 23.93 3.85
N ALA A 6 11.74 22.73 4.04
CA ALA A 6 11.41 21.79 2.96
C ALA A 6 10.00 21.23 3.14
N THR A 7 9.31 21.00 2.04
CA THR A 7 7.97 20.39 2.05
C THR A 7 7.95 19.19 1.10
N ILE A 8 7.49 18.04 1.60
CA ILE A 8 7.38 16.78 0.86
C ILE A 8 5.95 16.29 0.91
N GLY A 9 5.41 15.95 -0.25
CA GLY A 9 4.10 15.32 -0.36
C GLY A 9 4.14 13.87 0.10
N SER A 10 3.24 13.50 1.02
CA SER A 10 3.03 12.16 1.52
C SER A 10 1.53 11.87 1.66
N ALA A 11 1.17 10.77 2.29
CA ALA A 11 -0.21 10.39 2.52
C ALA A 11 -0.40 9.76 3.90
N ALA A 12 -1.63 9.85 4.42
CA ALA A 12 -2.11 9.05 5.55
C ALA A 12 -3.17 8.08 5.06
N LEU A 13 -3.21 6.87 5.62
CA LEU A 13 -4.28 5.92 5.33
C LEU A 13 -5.51 6.21 6.19
N LEU A 14 -6.68 6.14 5.57
CA LEU A 14 -7.97 6.27 6.21
C LEU A 14 -8.88 5.11 5.74
N GLY A 15 -8.92 4.04 6.50
CA GLY A 15 -9.59 2.81 6.06
C GLY A 15 -8.92 2.25 4.80
N ILE A 16 -9.68 2.19 3.71
CA ILE A 16 -9.19 1.74 2.39
C ILE A 16 -8.69 2.87 1.50
N ASP A 17 -8.83 4.11 1.93
CA ASP A 17 -8.46 5.32 1.19
C ASP A 17 -7.17 5.94 1.75
N ALA A 18 -6.63 6.88 1.00
CA ALA A 18 -5.53 7.70 1.43
C ALA A 18 -5.90 9.18 1.35
N VAL A 19 -5.38 9.98 2.27
CA VAL A 19 -5.57 11.42 2.32
C VAL A 19 -4.21 12.13 2.27
N PRO A 20 -4.11 13.34 1.68
CA PRO A 20 -2.85 14.03 1.53
C PRO A 20 -2.29 14.47 2.88
N VAL A 21 -0.98 14.31 3.04
CA VAL A 21 -0.18 14.85 4.13
C VAL A 21 1.01 15.58 3.54
N GLN A 22 1.31 16.75 4.08
CA GLN A 22 2.54 17.47 3.76
C GLN A 22 3.51 17.33 4.93
N VAL A 23 4.70 16.81 4.65
CA VAL A 23 5.78 16.71 5.62
C VAL A 23 6.64 17.96 5.47
N GLU A 24 6.50 18.89 6.40
CA GLU A 24 7.24 20.14 6.44
C GLU A 24 8.40 20.00 7.42
N VAL A 25 9.61 20.28 6.96
CA VAL A 25 10.83 20.15 7.77
C VAL A 25 11.52 21.51 7.85
N ASN A 26 11.67 22.04 9.03
CA ASN A 26 12.39 23.27 9.31
C ASN A 26 13.65 22.99 10.16
N THR A 27 14.85 23.38 9.64
CA THR A 27 16.15 23.12 10.25
C THR A 27 16.81 24.44 10.58
N GLY A 28 16.54 25.36 11.07
CA GLY A 28 17.24 26.63 11.26
C GLY A 28 17.01 27.26 12.62
N GLU A 29 16.31 26.55 13.48
CA GLU A 29 15.97 27.06 14.80
C GLU A 29 17.18 26.98 15.74
N SER A 30 17.40 28.07 16.50
CA SER A 30 18.43 28.11 17.53
C SER A 30 18.13 27.09 18.63
N GLY A 31 19.12 26.33 19.06
CA GLY A 31 18.98 25.41 20.17
C GLY A 31 19.83 24.14 20.04
N VAL A 32 19.74 23.29 21.04
CA VAL A 32 20.40 21.98 21.03
C VAL A 32 19.81 21.13 19.90
N PRO A 33 20.64 20.40 19.13
CA PRO A 33 20.14 19.48 18.11
C PRO A 33 19.09 18.54 18.68
N ASN A 34 17.89 18.64 18.20
CA ASN A 34 16.73 17.86 18.64
C ASN A 34 15.70 17.85 17.51
N LEU A 35 14.93 16.79 17.40
CA LEU A 35 13.85 16.64 16.43
C LEU A 35 12.52 16.75 17.15
N ILE A 36 11.66 17.63 16.69
CA ILE A 36 10.32 17.84 17.24
C ILE A 36 9.28 17.51 16.18
N LEU A 37 8.43 16.55 16.49
CA LEU A 37 7.33 16.14 15.64
C LEU A 37 6.02 16.76 16.12
N VAL A 38 5.33 17.45 15.21
CA VAL A 38 3.99 18.02 15.43
C VAL A 38 3.02 17.55 14.34
N GLY A 39 1.72 17.73 14.53
CA GLY A 39 0.70 17.32 13.56
C GLY A 39 0.02 16.00 13.91
N LEU A 40 -0.25 15.76 15.19
CA LEU A 40 -0.96 14.57 15.72
C LEU A 40 -0.25 13.23 15.41
N PRO A 41 1.06 13.09 15.66
CA PRO A 41 1.76 11.83 15.44
C PRO A 41 1.33 10.77 16.46
N ASP A 42 1.21 9.50 16.01
CA ASP A 42 1.08 8.36 16.91
C ASP A 42 2.44 7.95 17.54
N ALA A 43 2.45 6.87 18.31
CA ALA A 43 3.68 6.37 18.92
C ALA A 43 4.72 5.92 17.88
N ALA A 44 4.28 5.25 16.81
CA ALA A 44 5.17 4.76 15.76
C ALA A 44 5.81 5.91 14.96
N VAL A 45 5.07 7.00 14.73
CA VAL A 45 5.61 8.22 14.12
C VAL A 45 6.59 8.91 15.06
N LYS A 46 6.33 8.92 16.38
CA LYS A 46 7.28 9.50 17.35
C LYS A 46 8.62 8.76 17.42
N GLU A 47 8.62 7.47 17.16
CA GLU A 47 9.84 6.65 17.07
C GLU A 47 10.61 6.87 15.75
N SER A 48 10.07 7.63 14.79
CA SER A 48 10.76 7.98 13.54
C SER A 48 12.08 8.70 13.77
N GLU A 49 12.22 9.44 14.86
CA GLU A 49 13.46 10.16 15.19
C GLU A 49 14.65 9.20 15.17
N ASP A 50 14.59 8.12 15.95
CA ASP A 50 15.70 7.17 16.08
C ASP A 50 15.99 6.45 14.74
N ARG A 51 14.94 6.08 14.01
CA ARG A 51 15.10 5.41 12.71
C ARG A 51 15.70 6.33 11.66
N VAL A 52 15.19 7.54 11.55
CA VAL A 52 15.67 8.54 10.58
C VAL A 52 17.11 8.92 10.88
N PHE A 53 17.44 9.18 12.14
CA PHE A 53 18.78 9.55 12.54
C PHE A 53 19.80 8.43 12.28
N SER A 54 19.46 7.21 12.63
CA SER A 54 20.30 6.06 12.33
C SER A 54 20.46 5.83 10.84
N ALA A 55 19.37 5.96 10.07
CA ALA A 55 19.39 5.79 8.62
C ALA A 55 20.27 6.86 7.93
N LEU A 56 20.18 8.13 8.34
CA LEU A 56 21.04 9.20 7.84
C LEU A 56 22.51 8.90 8.12
N SER A 57 22.83 8.60 9.37
CA SER A 57 24.20 8.30 9.81
C SER A 57 24.79 7.09 9.05
N ASN A 58 24.04 5.99 8.97
CA ASN A 58 24.49 4.77 8.30
C ASN A 58 24.56 4.90 6.78
N SER A 59 23.89 5.90 6.21
CA SER A 59 24.00 6.25 4.78
C SER A 59 25.11 7.27 4.50
N GLY A 60 25.92 7.64 5.49
CA GLY A 60 27.00 8.62 5.34
C GLY A 60 26.51 10.07 5.17
N LEU A 61 25.27 10.35 5.55
CA LEU A 61 24.63 11.65 5.45
C LEU A 61 24.74 12.39 6.80
N ARG A 62 24.77 13.71 6.73
CA ARG A 62 24.98 14.54 7.92
C ARG A 62 23.66 14.81 8.64
N MET A 63 23.72 14.69 9.97
CA MET A 63 22.64 15.07 10.86
C MET A 63 22.49 16.59 10.92
N PRO A 64 21.27 17.13 11.09
CA PRO A 64 21.09 18.55 11.36
C PRO A 64 21.78 18.93 12.68
N ARG A 65 22.46 20.08 12.67
CA ARG A 65 23.21 20.61 13.83
C ARG A 65 22.39 21.56 14.70
N THR A 66 21.15 21.80 14.31
CA THR A 66 20.23 22.71 14.96
C THR A 66 18.95 21.98 15.34
N ARG A 67 18.12 22.62 16.15
CA ARG A 67 16.76 22.14 16.41
C ARG A 67 16.01 21.99 15.07
N THR A 68 15.38 20.85 14.86
CA THR A 68 14.63 20.53 13.65
C THR A 68 13.18 20.28 14.03
N THR A 69 12.28 21.06 13.45
CA THR A 69 10.84 20.89 13.63
C THR A 69 10.26 20.23 12.38
N ILE A 70 9.51 19.16 12.58
CA ILE A 70 8.79 18.43 11.53
C ILE A 70 7.30 18.54 11.81
N ASN A 71 6.57 19.12 10.87
CA ASN A 71 5.12 19.24 10.93
C ASN A 71 4.47 18.30 9.89
N LEU A 72 3.63 17.40 10.36
CA LEU A 72 2.80 16.55 9.50
C LEU A 72 1.47 17.26 9.23
N ALA A 73 1.49 18.18 8.29
CA ALA A 73 0.37 19.03 7.95
C ALA A 73 -0.64 18.34 7.03
N GLY A 74 -1.89 18.72 7.16
CA GLY A 74 -3.03 18.14 6.40
C GLY A 74 -3.93 17.31 7.30
N SER A 75 -5.21 17.31 7.03
CA SER A 75 -6.32 16.70 7.77
C SER A 75 -6.18 16.64 9.31
N ASP A 76 -7.25 16.79 10.04
CA ASP A 76 -7.29 16.66 11.51
C ASP A 76 -7.15 15.20 11.99
N LEU A 77 -6.75 14.30 11.10
CA LEU A 77 -6.57 12.89 11.38
C LEU A 77 -5.25 12.63 12.07
N ARG A 78 -5.26 11.68 12.99
CA ARG A 78 -4.05 11.14 13.60
C ARG A 78 -3.19 10.46 12.53
N LYS A 79 -1.91 10.82 12.46
CA LYS A 79 -0.93 10.23 11.55
C LYS A 79 -0.38 8.97 12.19
N GLU A 80 -0.62 7.83 11.53
CA GLU A 80 -0.30 6.51 12.06
C GLU A 80 0.78 5.82 11.23
N GLY A 81 1.59 5.02 11.92
CA GLY A 81 2.61 4.17 11.31
C GLY A 81 3.89 4.89 10.91
N ALA A 82 4.89 4.11 10.54
CA ALA A 82 6.24 4.57 10.25
C ALA A 82 6.44 5.03 8.79
N ILE A 83 5.37 5.23 8.03
CA ILE A 83 5.42 5.56 6.59
C ILE A 83 6.04 6.91 6.29
N TYR A 84 6.22 7.75 7.30
CA TYR A 84 6.80 9.10 7.16
C TYR A 84 8.32 9.13 7.31
N ASP A 85 8.99 8.02 7.65
CA ASP A 85 10.44 8.00 7.86
C ASP A 85 11.20 8.49 6.62
N LEU A 86 10.88 7.94 5.45
CA LEU A 86 11.52 8.32 4.19
C LEU A 86 11.26 9.79 3.82
N PRO A 87 10.02 10.31 3.80
CA PRO A 87 9.79 11.73 3.54
C PRO A 87 10.42 12.65 4.59
N ILE A 88 10.47 12.28 5.86
CA ILE A 88 11.16 13.06 6.90
C ILE A 88 12.65 13.12 6.62
N ALA A 89 13.31 11.98 6.35
CA ALA A 89 14.73 11.94 6.03
C ALA A 89 15.08 12.80 4.81
N LEU A 90 14.31 12.67 3.73
CA LEU A 90 14.49 13.47 2.51
C LEU A 90 14.25 14.95 2.78
N GLY A 91 13.26 15.32 3.60
CA GLY A 91 13.00 16.69 4.01
C GLY A 91 14.16 17.30 4.78
N ILE A 92 14.78 16.54 5.69
CA ILE A 92 16.01 16.96 6.40
C ILE A 92 17.15 17.21 5.41
N LEU A 93 17.34 16.34 4.44
CA LEU A 93 18.40 16.50 3.44
C LEU A 93 18.20 17.72 2.56
N VAL A 94 16.98 18.02 2.17
CA VAL A 94 16.66 19.25 1.41
C VAL A 94 16.84 20.47 2.27
N ALA A 95 16.30 20.50 3.48
CA ALA A 95 16.39 21.64 4.38
C ALA A 95 17.84 21.97 4.81
N THR A 96 18.71 20.95 4.88
CA THR A 96 20.14 21.12 5.18
C THR A 96 21.01 21.33 3.93
N GLY A 97 20.42 21.37 2.75
CA GLY A 97 21.13 21.58 1.48
C GLY A 97 21.98 20.38 1.02
N GLN A 98 21.76 19.21 1.58
CA GLN A 98 22.43 17.96 1.16
C GLN A 98 21.78 17.33 -0.06
N LEU A 99 20.49 17.57 -0.28
CA LEU A 99 19.73 17.17 -1.45
C LEU A 99 19.15 18.39 -2.14
N ILE A 100 19.44 18.55 -3.41
CA ILE A 100 18.86 19.58 -4.28
C ILE A 100 17.94 18.87 -5.27
N CYS A 101 16.66 19.24 -5.25
CA CYS A 101 15.65 18.69 -6.15
C CYS A 101 14.58 19.77 -6.42
N ASP A 102 14.56 20.29 -7.63
CA ASP A 102 13.64 21.38 -8.02
C ASP A 102 12.20 20.91 -8.21
N HIS A 103 12.00 19.60 -8.39
CA HIS A 103 10.71 18.98 -8.70
C HIS A 103 10.17 18.10 -7.56
N LEU A 104 10.57 18.36 -6.32
CA LEU A 104 10.18 17.53 -5.18
C LEU A 104 8.66 17.46 -4.97
N THR A 105 7.97 18.56 -5.29
CA THR A 105 6.50 18.66 -5.21
C THR A 105 5.76 17.78 -6.24
N ASP A 106 6.45 17.32 -7.28
CA ASP A 106 5.87 16.45 -8.30
C ASP A 106 5.68 15.01 -7.81
N TYR A 107 6.28 14.68 -6.68
CA TYR A 107 6.27 13.33 -6.11
C TYR A 107 5.35 13.23 -4.90
N LEU A 108 4.74 12.05 -4.74
CA LEU A 108 4.21 11.57 -3.48
C LEU A 108 5.17 10.52 -2.95
N ILE A 109 5.61 10.65 -1.70
CA ILE A 109 6.67 9.81 -1.13
C ILE A 109 6.20 9.22 0.19
N ALA A 110 6.34 7.91 0.36
CA ALA A 110 6.07 7.24 1.62
C ALA A 110 7.02 6.04 1.78
N GLY A 111 7.40 5.72 3.01
CA GLY A 111 8.24 4.58 3.30
C GLY A 111 8.74 4.58 4.74
N GLU A 112 8.76 3.41 5.34
CA GLU A 112 9.44 3.16 6.60
C GLU A 112 10.92 2.87 6.32
N LEU A 113 11.81 3.33 7.20
CA LEU A 113 13.24 3.07 7.15
C LEU A 113 13.67 2.14 8.27
N SER A 114 14.56 1.20 7.92
CA SER A 114 15.36 0.50 8.91
C SER A 114 16.51 1.39 9.39
N LEU A 115 17.16 1.01 10.48
CA LEU A 115 18.32 1.74 11.02
C LEU A 115 19.49 1.79 10.01
N SER A 116 19.58 0.84 9.08
CA SER A 116 20.60 0.81 8.02
C SER A 116 20.27 1.75 6.85
N GLY A 117 19.09 2.35 6.81
CA GLY A 117 18.63 3.18 5.69
C GLY A 117 17.93 2.40 4.58
N ALA A 118 17.78 1.09 4.69
CA ALA A 118 16.93 0.32 3.78
C ALA A 118 15.45 0.60 4.04
N THR A 119 14.63 0.57 3.00
CA THR A 119 13.16 0.69 3.16
C THR A 119 12.57 -0.62 3.69
N ARG A 120 11.47 -0.50 4.41
CA ARG A 120 10.67 -1.63 4.89
C ARG A 120 9.31 -1.65 4.21
N PRO A 121 8.66 -2.82 4.11
CA PRO A 121 7.31 -2.92 3.55
C PRO A 121 6.32 -2.02 4.29
N ILE A 122 5.49 -1.32 3.53
CA ILE A 122 4.37 -0.51 4.03
C ILE A 122 3.06 -0.96 3.39
N LYS A 123 1.96 -0.60 4.02
CA LYS A 123 0.60 -0.90 3.54
C LYS A 123 0.05 0.23 2.68
N GLY A 124 -0.98 -0.07 1.88
CA GLY A 124 -1.79 0.95 1.22
C GLY A 124 -1.17 1.54 -0.03
N GLY A 125 -0.23 0.87 -0.69
CA GLY A 125 0.41 1.34 -1.92
C GLY A 125 -0.60 1.71 -3.01
N LEU A 126 -1.65 0.92 -3.17
CA LEU A 126 -2.71 1.19 -4.13
C LEU A 126 -3.50 2.47 -3.78
N ALA A 127 -3.93 2.62 -2.52
CA ALA A 127 -4.66 3.81 -2.08
C ALA A 127 -3.83 5.09 -2.25
N MET A 128 -2.54 5.03 -1.91
CA MET A 128 -1.61 6.15 -2.10
C MET A 128 -1.41 6.50 -3.58
N ALA A 129 -1.38 5.50 -4.47
CA ALA A 129 -1.27 5.72 -5.90
C ALA A 129 -2.53 6.36 -6.51
N VAL A 130 -3.71 5.94 -6.07
CA VAL A 130 -4.98 6.58 -6.46
C VAL A 130 -4.97 8.06 -6.04
N LEU A 131 -4.61 8.33 -4.79
CA LEU A 131 -4.47 9.70 -4.28
C LEU A 131 -3.44 10.52 -5.09
N ALA A 132 -2.26 9.96 -5.36
CA ALA A 132 -1.22 10.64 -6.14
C ALA A 132 -1.72 11.04 -7.54
N ARG A 133 -2.48 10.17 -8.19
CA ARG A 133 -3.12 10.45 -9.48
C ARG A 133 -4.17 11.56 -9.37
N GLU A 134 -5.03 11.53 -8.36
CA GLU A 134 -6.04 12.56 -8.09
C GLU A 134 -5.41 13.92 -7.85
N LEU A 135 -4.30 13.96 -7.10
CA LEU A 135 -3.50 15.15 -6.86
C LEU A 135 -2.64 15.57 -8.07
N ARG A 136 -2.76 14.86 -9.20
CA ARG A 136 -1.98 15.10 -10.43
C ARG A 136 -0.47 15.09 -10.19
N ARG A 137 0.01 14.25 -9.27
CA ARG A 137 1.44 14.04 -9.08
C ARG A 137 2.02 13.32 -10.29
N ARG A 138 3.24 13.69 -10.67
CA ARG A 138 3.96 13.05 -11.77
C ARG A 138 4.33 11.61 -11.43
N ALA A 139 4.73 11.37 -10.19
CA ALA A 139 5.19 10.07 -9.77
C ALA A 139 4.97 9.81 -8.27
N ILE A 140 5.06 8.53 -7.91
CA ILE A 140 5.06 8.07 -6.53
C ILE A 140 6.32 7.24 -6.25
N LEU A 141 6.92 7.46 -5.08
CA LEU A 141 8.10 6.74 -4.59
C LEU A 141 7.70 5.90 -3.38
N LEU A 142 7.81 4.58 -3.50
CA LEU A 142 7.35 3.63 -2.47
C LEU A 142 8.34 2.48 -2.31
N PRO A 143 8.37 1.81 -1.14
CA PRO A 143 9.04 0.53 -0.96
C PRO A 143 8.51 -0.54 -1.93
N PRO A 144 9.30 -1.61 -2.22
CA PRO A 144 9.03 -2.57 -3.28
C PRO A 144 7.60 -3.11 -3.35
N VAL A 145 7.08 -3.67 -2.26
CA VAL A 145 5.74 -4.29 -2.25
C VAL A 145 4.64 -3.26 -2.52
N ALA A 146 4.69 -2.10 -1.85
CA ALA A 146 3.74 -1.03 -2.07
C ALA A 146 3.85 -0.42 -3.48
N ALA A 147 5.05 -0.36 -4.05
CA ALA A 147 5.28 0.09 -5.43
C ALA A 147 4.64 -0.86 -6.46
N GLN A 148 4.71 -2.17 -6.24
CA GLN A 148 4.05 -3.16 -7.10
C GLN A 148 2.52 -3.00 -7.07
N GLU A 149 1.92 -2.76 -5.91
CA GLU A 149 0.50 -2.44 -5.79
C GLU A 149 0.15 -1.13 -6.51
N ALA A 150 0.96 -0.10 -6.31
CA ALA A 150 0.80 1.21 -6.93
C ALA A 150 0.88 1.17 -8.47
N ALA A 151 1.71 0.27 -9.02
CA ALA A 151 1.89 0.10 -10.47
C ALA A 151 0.62 -0.36 -11.21
N LEU A 152 -0.41 -0.79 -10.49
CA LEU A 152 -1.72 -1.13 -11.05
C LEU A 152 -2.53 0.12 -11.44
N VAL A 153 -2.19 1.28 -10.91
CA VAL A 153 -2.88 2.54 -11.20
C VAL A 153 -2.28 3.15 -12.46
N GLU A 154 -3.08 3.25 -13.50
CA GLU A 154 -2.66 3.86 -14.77
C GLU A 154 -2.51 5.38 -14.66
N GLY A 155 -1.63 5.93 -15.49
CA GLY A 155 -1.42 7.38 -15.58
C GLY A 155 -0.53 7.96 -14.49
N LEU A 156 0.17 7.12 -13.72
CA LEU A 156 1.12 7.53 -12.67
C LEU A 156 2.44 6.79 -12.88
N LEU A 157 3.56 7.48 -12.80
CA LEU A 157 4.88 6.83 -12.76
C LEU A 157 5.13 6.31 -11.35
N VAL A 158 5.50 5.05 -11.23
CA VAL A 158 5.78 4.41 -9.95
C VAL A 158 7.24 4.01 -9.89
N TYR A 159 7.95 4.49 -8.89
CA TYR A 159 9.34 4.14 -8.65
C TYR A 159 9.47 3.32 -7.36
N GLU A 160 10.11 2.18 -7.49
CA GLU A 160 10.47 1.32 -6.37
C GLU A 160 11.73 1.87 -5.70
N ILE A 161 11.65 2.11 -4.39
CA ILE A 161 12.73 2.65 -3.59
C ILE A 161 13.12 1.62 -2.52
N THR A 162 14.37 1.17 -2.57
CA THR A 162 14.90 0.15 -1.66
C THR A 162 15.74 0.72 -0.52
N SER A 163 16.17 2.00 -0.63
CA SER A 163 16.96 2.65 0.42
C SER A 163 16.89 4.17 0.35
N LEU A 164 17.25 4.83 1.46
CA LEU A 164 17.41 6.29 1.52
C LEU A 164 18.47 6.78 0.53
N ASP A 165 19.60 6.07 0.41
CA ASP A 165 20.65 6.41 -0.57
C ASP A 165 20.12 6.39 -2.00
N GLN A 166 19.39 5.35 -2.37
CA GLN A 166 18.79 5.24 -3.70
C GLN A 166 17.82 6.39 -3.98
N ALA A 167 16.94 6.73 -3.02
CA ALA A 167 16.00 7.84 -3.16
C ALA A 167 16.74 9.18 -3.33
N THR A 168 17.76 9.42 -2.53
CA THR A 168 18.57 10.65 -2.57
C THR A 168 19.28 10.81 -3.93
N ARG A 169 19.91 9.74 -4.43
CA ARG A 169 20.60 9.75 -5.73
C ARG A 169 19.63 9.87 -6.90
N PHE A 170 18.47 9.27 -6.80
CA PHE A 170 17.42 9.41 -7.82
C PHE A 170 16.89 10.84 -7.88
N LEU A 171 16.52 11.43 -6.75
CA LEU A 171 15.98 12.79 -6.68
C LEU A 171 17.01 13.85 -7.03
N SER A 172 18.31 13.63 -6.76
CA SER A 172 19.41 14.52 -7.20
C SER A 172 19.81 14.35 -8.66
N GLY A 173 19.19 13.40 -9.39
CA GLY A 173 19.52 13.12 -10.80
C GLY A 173 20.80 12.32 -11.00
N GLN A 174 21.45 11.86 -9.93
CA GLN A 174 22.66 11.00 -10.00
C GLN A 174 22.36 9.55 -10.38
N LEU A 175 21.13 9.11 -10.18
CA LEU A 175 20.68 7.77 -10.51
C LEU A 175 19.42 7.86 -11.36
N LYS A 176 19.37 7.09 -12.44
CA LYS A 176 18.15 6.90 -13.24
C LYS A 176 17.49 5.60 -12.80
N LEU A 177 16.20 5.69 -12.45
CA LEU A 177 15.36 4.53 -12.18
C LEU A 177 14.35 4.36 -13.32
N THR A 178 14.08 3.12 -13.68
CA THR A 178 12.99 2.79 -14.60
C THR A 178 11.70 2.67 -13.81
N PRO A 179 10.64 3.38 -14.18
CA PRO A 179 9.35 3.21 -13.50
C PRO A 179 8.82 1.79 -13.70
N LEU A 180 8.12 1.28 -12.70
CA LEU A 180 7.47 -0.01 -12.80
C LEU A 180 6.39 0.03 -13.89
N THR A 181 6.36 -0.99 -14.72
CA THR A 181 5.29 -1.19 -15.70
C THR A 181 4.14 -1.95 -15.05
N SER A 182 2.91 -1.55 -15.40
CA SER A 182 1.73 -2.29 -14.94
C SER A 182 1.81 -3.75 -15.39
N PRO A 183 1.62 -4.71 -14.50
CA PRO A 183 1.67 -6.14 -14.83
C PRO A 183 0.50 -6.62 -15.70
N ARG A 184 -0.30 -5.72 -16.26
CA ARG A 184 -1.49 -6.03 -17.07
C ARG A 184 -1.24 -6.89 -18.34
N GLY A 185 0.02 -7.06 -18.75
CA GLY A 185 0.34 -7.86 -19.94
C GLY A 185 0.46 -9.37 -19.70
N THR A 186 0.50 -9.80 -18.47
CA THR A 186 0.65 -11.22 -18.09
C THR A 186 -0.52 -11.68 -17.21
N ALA A 187 -1.74 -11.55 -17.71
CA ALA A 187 -2.85 -12.35 -17.20
C ALA A 187 -2.58 -13.82 -17.57
N THR A 188 -1.60 -14.40 -16.94
CA THR A 188 -1.40 -15.84 -16.99
C THR A 188 -2.59 -16.43 -16.25
N THR A 189 -3.44 -17.12 -16.98
CA THR A 189 -4.37 -18.07 -16.40
C THR A 189 -3.54 -19.05 -15.57
N VAL A 190 -3.43 -18.77 -14.28
CA VAL A 190 -2.79 -19.73 -13.36
C VAL A 190 -3.74 -20.90 -13.28
N HIS A 191 -3.47 -21.95 -14.06
CA HIS A 191 -4.08 -23.25 -13.87
C HIS A 191 -3.83 -23.68 -12.42
N ARG A 192 -4.90 -23.97 -11.73
CA ARG A 192 -4.88 -24.42 -10.34
C ARG A 192 -4.82 -25.93 -10.35
N ASP A 193 -3.65 -26.49 -10.22
CA ASP A 193 -3.48 -27.94 -10.19
C ASP A 193 -4.09 -28.64 -8.95
N HIS A 194 -4.61 -27.87 -7.97
CA HIS A 194 -5.10 -28.46 -6.70
C HIS A 194 -6.37 -27.81 -6.12
N GLU A 195 -7.10 -26.97 -6.87
CA GLU A 195 -8.36 -26.45 -6.36
C GLU A 195 -9.54 -27.32 -6.78
N PRO A 196 -10.55 -27.50 -5.87
CA PRO A 196 -11.72 -28.29 -6.16
C PRO A 196 -12.51 -27.73 -7.36
N ASP A 197 -12.63 -28.49 -8.43
CA ASP A 197 -13.39 -28.10 -9.62
C ASP A 197 -14.88 -28.41 -9.45
N PHE A 198 -15.74 -27.53 -9.93
CA PHE A 198 -17.18 -27.75 -9.97
C PHE A 198 -17.56 -28.97 -10.87
N ALA A 199 -16.74 -29.25 -11.86
CA ALA A 199 -16.87 -30.44 -12.70
C ALA A 199 -16.73 -31.77 -11.94
N ASP A 200 -16.09 -31.77 -10.77
CA ASP A 200 -15.97 -32.97 -9.92
C ASP A 200 -17.29 -33.42 -9.31
N ILE A 201 -18.32 -32.58 -9.30
CA ILE A 201 -19.63 -32.88 -8.76
C ILE A 201 -20.34 -33.82 -9.73
N LYS A 202 -20.43 -35.09 -9.36
CA LYS A 202 -21.12 -36.10 -10.15
C LYS A 202 -22.58 -36.23 -9.73
N GLY A 203 -23.46 -36.34 -10.69
CA GLY A 203 -24.89 -36.43 -10.45
C GLY A 203 -25.49 -35.05 -10.06
N GLN A 204 -26.66 -35.09 -9.41
CA GLN A 204 -27.37 -33.90 -8.89
C GLN A 204 -27.53 -32.75 -9.92
N GLN A 205 -27.89 -33.09 -11.15
CA GLN A 205 -27.92 -32.10 -12.25
C GLN A 205 -28.80 -30.88 -11.95
N ALA A 206 -29.94 -31.08 -11.27
CA ALA A 206 -30.82 -29.97 -10.89
C ALA A 206 -30.15 -29.01 -9.90
N VAL A 207 -29.39 -29.53 -8.92
CA VAL A 207 -28.64 -28.70 -7.96
C VAL A 207 -27.50 -27.98 -8.65
N ARG A 208 -26.75 -28.67 -9.52
CA ARG A 208 -25.69 -28.06 -10.32
C ARG A 208 -26.23 -26.87 -11.14
N ARG A 209 -27.36 -27.10 -11.84
CA ARG A 209 -27.98 -26.05 -12.63
C ARG A 209 -28.46 -24.86 -11.79
N ALA A 210 -29.05 -25.14 -10.63
CA ALA A 210 -29.47 -24.08 -9.69
C ALA A 210 -28.29 -23.24 -9.21
N VAL A 211 -27.16 -23.89 -8.87
CA VAL A 211 -25.93 -23.21 -8.45
C VAL A 211 -25.35 -22.37 -9.59
N GLU A 212 -25.27 -22.91 -10.80
CA GLU A 212 -24.79 -22.16 -11.99
C GLU A 212 -25.62 -20.90 -12.22
N VAL A 213 -26.94 -21.00 -12.18
CA VAL A 213 -27.85 -19.86 -12.36
C VAL A 213 -27.70 -18.83 -11.24
N ALA A 214 -27.62 -19.31 -9.97
CA ALA A 214 -27.46 -18.43 -8.84
C ALA A 214 -26.14 -17.66 -8.90
N VAL A 215 -25.05 -18.33 -9.24
CA VAL A 215 -23.72 -17.71 -9.35
C VAL A 215 -23.65 -16.74 -10.53
N ALA A 216 -24.18 -17.12 -11.68
CA ALA A 216 -24.19 -16.27 -12.86
C ALA A 216 -25.04 -15.00 -12.67
N GLY A 217 -26.12 -15.10 -11.90
CA GLY A 217 -27.02 -13.98 -11.61
C GLY A 217 -26.71 -13.22 -10.33
N GLY A 218 -25.68 -13.59 -9.57
CA GLY A 218 -25.38 -12.98 -8.27
C GLY A 218 -26.48 -13.20 -7.22
N HIS A 219 -27.21 -14.32 -7.30
CA HIS A 219 -28.33 -14.62 -6.42
C HIS A 219 -27.89 -15.34 -5.14
N ASN A 220 -28.61 -15.08 -4.06
CA ASN A 220 -28.46 -15.85 -2.84
C ASN A 220 -28.97 -17.29 -3.06
N LEU A 221 -28.27 -18.25 -2.47
CA LEU A 221 -28.60 -19.66 -2.56
C LEU A 221 -28.66 -20.28 -1.16
N ILE A 222 -29.72 -21.02 -0.88
CA ILE A 222 -29.83 -21.87 0.31
C ILE A 222 -29.84 -23.34 -0.11
N MET A 223 -29.05 -24.16 0.56
CA MET A 223 -29.00 -25.61 0.35
C MET A 223 -29.47 -26.33 1.61
N ILE A 224 -30.56 -27.09 1.51
CA ILE A 224 -31.16 -27.87 2.59
C ILE A 224 -31.09 -29.36 2.25
N GLY A 225 -30.73 -30.17 3.21
CA GLY A 225 -30.67 -31.63 3.03
C GLY A 225 -29.96 -32.33 4.19
N PRO A 226 -30.03 -33.66 4.25
CA PRO A 226 -29.44 -34.44 5.32
C PRO A 226 -27.91 -34.35 5.34
N PRO A 227 -27.25 -34.72 6.44
CA PRO A 227 -25.79 -34.89 6.47
C PRO A 227 -25.30 -35.81 5.37
N GLY A 228 -24.17 -35.54 4.77
CA GLY A 228 -23.60 -36.36 3.67
C GLY A 228 -24.18 -36.08 2.28
N SER A 229 -25.18 -35.22 2.11
CA SER A 229 -25.79 -34.94 0.80
C SER A 229 -24.93 -34.08 -0.14
N GLY A 230 -23.69 -33.74 0.24
CA GLY A 230 -22.75 -33.03 -0.62
C GLY A 230 -22.81 -31.50 -0.55
N LYS A 231 -23.63 -30.89 0.33
CA LYS A 231 -23.78 -29.41 0.43
C LYS A 231 -22.44 -28.68 0.58
N SER A 232 -21.63 -29.08 1.54
CA SER A 232 -20.33 -28.48 1.80
C SER A 232 -19.33 -28.71 0.66
N MET A 233 -19.44 -29.85 -0.03
CA MET A 233 -18.62 -30.15 -1.21
C MET A 233 -18.96 -29.22 -2.37
N ILE A 234 -20.25 -28.95 -2.59
CA ILE A 234 -20.74 -28.02 -3.61
C ILE A 234 -20.29 -26.59 -3.26
N ALA A 235 -20.54 -26.14 -2.00
CA ALA A 235 -20.21 -24.81 -1.55
C ALA A 235 -18.71 -24.47 -1.74
N LYS A 236 -17.81 -25.41 -1.44
CA LYS A 236 -16.37 -25.24 -1.64
C LYS A 236 -15.95 -25.09 -3.10
N ARG A 237 -16.78 -25.49 -4.05
CA ARG A 237 -16.51 -25.41 -5.49
C ARG A 237 -17.15 -24.21 -6.19
N ILE A 238 -18.06 -23.50 -5.51
CA ILE A 238 -18.70 -22.29 -6.03
C ILE A 238 -17.66 -21.22 -6.45
N PRO A 239 -16.61 -20.94 -5.68
CA PRO A 239 -15.61 -19.93 -6.10
C PRO A 239 -15.00 -20.21 -7.47
N GLY A 240 -14.86 -21.47 -7.86
CA GLY A 240 -14.29 -21.88 -9.15
C GLY A 240 -15.14 -21.53 -10.37
N ILE A 241 -16.45 -21.32 -10.18
CA ILE A 241 -17.38 -20.95 -11.27
C ILE A 241 -17.90 -19.52 -11.17
N MET A 242 -17.41 -18.73 -10.18
CA MET A 242 -17.75 -17.31 -10.09
C MET A 242 -17.18 -16.56 -11.29
N PRO A 243 -17.94 -15.61 -11.89
CA PRO A 243 -17.40 -14.73 -12.92
C PRO A 243 -16.17 -13.99 -12.43
N SER A 244 -15.18 -13.82 -13.29
CA SER A 244 -14.01 -12.99 -12.96
C SER A 244 -14.45 -11.57 -12.59
N PRO A 245 -13.80 -10.92 -11.62
CA PRO A 245 -14.13 -9.54 -11.28
C PRO A 245 -13.83 -8.62 -12.47
N THR A 246 -14.62 -7.58 -12.62
CA THR A 246 -14.27 -6.45 -13.50
C THR A 246 -13.01 -5.77 -12.96
N LEU A 247 -12.39 -4.92 -13.76
CA LEU A 247 -11.22 -4.18 -13.32
C LEU A 247 -11.50 -3.29 -12.11
N GLU A 248 -12.64 -2.61 -12.07
CA GLU A 248 -13.04 -1.77 -10.96
C GLU A 248 -13.24 -2.59 -9.69
N GLU A 249 -14.01 -3.67 -9.76
CA GLU A 249 -14.19 -4.61 -8.64
C GLU A 249 -12.85 -5.18 -8.16
N PHE A 250 -11.95 -5.48 -9.08
CA PHE A 250 -10.62 -5.98 -8.73
C PHE A 250 -9.79 -4.92 -7.98
N LEU A 251 -9.81 -3.67 -8.43
CA LEU A 251 -9.13 -2.58 -7.74
C LEU A 251 -9.69 -2.35 -6.34
N ASP A 252 -11.01 -2.43 -6.17
CA ASP A 252 -11.64 -2.32 -4.84
C ASP A 252 -11.26 -3.46 -3.90
N ILE A 253 -11.23 -4.70 -4.42
CA ILE A 253 -10.75 -5.87 -3.68
C ILE A 253 -9.30 -5.65 -3.22
N LEU A 254 -8.44 -5.18 -4.12
CA LEU A 254 -7.04 -4.90 -3.81
C LEU A 254 -6.87 -3.79 -2.78
N ARG A 255 -7.67 -2.71 -2.85
CA ARG A 255 -7.63 -1.61 -1.87
C ARG A 255 -7.92 -2.14 -0.46
N ILE A 256 -8.93 -2.99 -0.32
CA ILE A 256 -9.29 -3.62 0.96
C ILE A 256 -8.16 -4.51 1.47
N HIS A 257 -7.59 -5.36 0.63
CA HIS A 257 -6.48 -6.24 1.01
C HIS A 257 -5.21 -5.47 1.37
N SER A 258 -4.87 -4.45 0.58
CA SER A 258 -3.71 -3.58 0.81
C SER A 258 -3.83 -2.81 2.13
N ALA A 259 -5.00 -2.23 2.41
CA ALA A 259 -5.28 -1.53 3.67
C ALA A 259 -5.22 -2.48 4.88
N ALA A 260 -5.65 -3.74 4.72
CA ALA A 260 -5.54 -4.77 5.75
C ALA A 260 -4.09 -5.28 5.94
N GLY A 261 -3.15 -4.88 5.09
CA GLY A 261 -1.76 -5.36 5.08
C GLY A 261 -1.63 -6.82 4.65
N GLN A 262 -2.62 -7.34 3.96
CA GLN A 262 -2.55 -8.64 3.33
C GLN A 262 -1.81 -8.48 2.00
N THR A 263 -0.49 -8.63 2.04
CA THR A 263 0.31 -8.68 0.82
C THR A 263 -0.10 -9.90 0.01
N MET A 264 -0.28 -9.71 -1.28
CA MET A 264 -0.57 -10.79 -2.21
C MET A 264 0.67 -11.66 -2.39
N ASN A 265 0.98 -12.50 -1.38
CA ASN A 265 2.03 -13.50 -1.48
C ASN A 265 1.73 -14.45 -2.64
N GLY A 266 2.49 -14.34 -3.71
CA GLY A 266 2.38 -15.25 -4.86
C GLY A 266 1.93 -14.63 -6.19
N GLY A 267 2.10 -13.32 -6.37
CA GLY A 267 1.72 -12.60 -7.58
C GLY A 267 0.25 -12.17 -7.55
N LEU A 268 -0.04 -11.13 -8.31
CA LEU A 268 -1.39 -10.60 -8.49
C LEU A 268 -2.27 -11.68 -9.13
N ARG A 269 -3.10 -12.34 -8.34
CA ARG A 269 -4.10 -13.29 -8.85
C ARG A 269 -5.29 -12.50 -9.39
N PHE A 270 -5.14 -11.96 -10.57
CA PHE A 270 -6.08 -11.07 -11.23
C PHE A 270 -7.48 -11.65 -11.52
N LEU A 271 -7.74 -12.91 -11.21
CA LEU A 271 -8.88 -13.61 -11.82
C LEU A 271 -9.86 -14.23 -10.84
N GLN A 272 -9.76 -13.91 -9.54
CA GLN A 272 -10.65 -14.55 -8.58
C GLN A 272 -11.33 -13.57 -7.65
N ARG A 273 -12.64 -13.77 -7.53
CA ARG A 273 -13.42 -13.14 -6.46
C ARG A 273 -13.02 -13.76 -5.12
N PRO A 274 -12.86 -12.96 -4.06
CA PRO A 274 -12.58 -13.49 -2.73
C PRO A 274 -13.77 -14.32 -2.26
N ALA A 275 -13.49 -15.49 -1.69
CA ALA A 275 -14.49 -16.37 -1.10
C ALA A 275 -14.14 -16.62 0.35
N ARG A 276 -15.12 -16.55 1.24
CA ARG A 276 -14.99 -16.89 2.65
C ARG A 276 -15.93 -18.03 3.00
N ALA A 277 -15.46 -18.99 3.78
CA ALA A 277 -16.26 -20.05 4.35
C ALA A 277 -16.22 -19.94 5.88
N PRO A 278 -17.04 -19.05 6.47
CA PRO A 278 -17.04 -18.81 7.90
C PRO A 278 -17.52 -20.06 8.64
N HIS A 279 -16.94 -20.29 9.83
CA HIS A 279 -17.37 -21.37 10.71
C HIS A 279 -18.76 -21.05 11.30
N HIS A 280 -19.57 -22.07 11.61
CA HIS A 280 -20.92 -21.91 12.15
C HIS A 280 -20.98 -21.17 13.50
N THR A 281 -19.85 -21.02 14.20
CA THR A 281 -19.73 -20.27 15.46
C THR A 281 -19.25 -18.84 15.27
N ILE A 282 -19.15 -18.36 14.03
CA ILE A 282 -18.71 -16.99 13.78
C ILE A 282 -19.72 -15.99 14.35
N ALA A 283 -19.22 -14.95 15.02
CA ALA A 283 -20.05 -13.85 15.50
C ALA A 283 -20.54 -12.98 14.33
N ASP A 284 -21.66 -12.25 14.55
CA ASP A 284 -22.27 -11.38 13.54
C ASP A 284 -21.29 -10.40 12.92
N VAL A 285 -20.37 -9.84 13.72
CA VAL A 285 -19.29 -8.95 13.24
C VAL A 285 -18.37 -9.63 12.24
N GLY A 286 -18.07 -10.92 12.44
CA GLY A 286 -17.23 -11.67 11.49
C GLY A 286 -17.98 -12.07 10.22
N LEU A 287 -19.30 -12.03 10.21
CA LEU A 287 -20.16 -12.32 9.07
C LEU A 287 -20.45 -11.08 8.23
N LEU A 288 -20.67 -9.95 8.88
CA LEU A 288 -21.12 -8.70 8.27
C LEU A 288 -19.96 -7.73 7.97
N GLY A 289 -18.80 -7.90 8.58
CA GLY A 289 -17.61 -7.06 8.42
C GLY A 289 -17.43 -6.07 9.55
#